data_5eaaca4009b330fe60774aa93375ee8f
#
_entry.id   5eaaca4009b330fe60774aa93375ee8f
#
_cell.length_a   1.000
_cell.length_b   1.000
_cell.length_c   1.000
_cell.angle_alpha   90.00
_cell.angle_beta   90.00
_cell.angle_gamma   90.00
#
_symmetry.space_group_name_H-M   'P 1'
#
loop_
_entity.id
_entity.type
_entity.pdbx_description
1 polymer ?
#
loop_
_entity_poly.entity_id
_entity_poly.type
_entity_poly.pdbx_seq_one_letter_code
_entity_poly.pdbx_strand_id
1 'polypeptide(L)'
;MRAYADSSFILRLVIVEAESEGAMAEYRRLDYPPIFFLPLHALEVRNAILQRAFHQRRSITSGERQNVARECDAALARLQHYFTRRALLDVTLEMEPAIARAAKLSAAHTERLGARAIDLLHVACALTLESELFLTADMRQAQLAKAEGLKVASAISK
;
A
#
# COMPACT_ATOMS: atom_id res chain seq x y z
N MET A 1 7.82 -16.46 4.23
CA MET A 1 6.93 -15.52 4.96
C MET A 1 5.99 -14.89 3.96
N ARG A 2 4.68 -14.96 4.18
CA ARG A 2 3.64 -14.38 3.33
C ARG A 2 3.39 -12.94 3.79
N ALA A 3 3.74 -11.97 2.95
CA ALA A 3 3.58 -10.56 3.28
C ALA A 3 2.45 -9.92 2.47
N TYR A 4 1.73 -9.02 3.10
CA TYR A 4 0.76 -8.12 2.49
C TYR A 4 1.16 -6.69 2.84
N ALA A 5 1.07 -5.79 1.90
CA ALA A 5 1.26 -4.36 2.14
C ALA A 5 0.00 -3.61 1.78
N ASP A 6 -0.34 -2.55 2.50
CA ASP A 6 -1.34 -1.62 1.99
C ASP A 6 -0.78 -0.79 0.83
N SER A 7 -1.66 -0.11 0.12
CA SER A 7 -1.26 0.71 -1.02
C SER A 7 -0.35 1.88 -0.62
N SER A 8 -0.45 2.37 0.61
CA SER A 8 0.39 3.46 1.11
C SER A 8 1.86 3.05 1.22
N PHE A 9 2.13 1.82 1.67
CA PHE A 9 3.48 1.28 1.73
C PHE A 9 4.04 1.04 0.31
N ILE A 10 3.26 0.43 -0.58
CA ILE A 10 3.67 0.19 -1.98
C ILE A 10 3.99 1.51 -2.69
N LEU A 11 3.18 2.54 -2.49
CA LEU A 11 3.42 3.87 -3.05
C LEU A 11 4.77 4.43 -2.61
N ARG A 12 5.16 4.26 -1.35
CA ARG A 12 6.47 4.70 -0.85
C ARG A 12 7.65 3.91 -1.42
N LEU A 13 7.41 2.72 -1.96
CA LEU A 13 8.44 1.97 -2.70
C LEU A 13 8.61 2.47 -4.14
N VAL A 14 7.55 2.98 -4.76
CA VAL A 14 7.57 3.36 -6.19
C VAL A 14 7.68 4.86 -6.44
N ILE A 15 7.27 5.69 -5.50
CA ILE A 15 7.44 7.16 -5.54
C ILE A 15 8.68 7.52 -4.72
N VAL A 16 9.54 8.38 -5.28
CA VAL A 16 10.74 8.86 -4.56
C VAL A 16 10.42 10.17 -3.86
N GLU A 17 10.29 10.09 -2.55
CA GLU A 17 10.03 11.22 -1.63
C GLU A 17 10.81 11.01 -0.33
N ALA A 18 10.83 12.02 0.54
CA ALA A 18 11.51 11.92 1.85
C ALA A 18 10.99 10.73 2.68
N GLU A 19 9.68 10.49 2.66
CA GLU A 19 9.04 9.39 3.40
C GLU A 19 9.31 8.00 2.80
N SER A 20 9.80 7.93 1.56
CA SER A 20 10.11 6.68 0.86
C SER A 20 11.33 5.97 1.46
N GLU A 21 12.28 6.74 2.02
CA GLU A 21 13.50 6.18 2.63
C GLU A 21 13.16 5.25 3.80
N GLY A 22 12.22 5.66 4.66
CA GLY A 22 11.78 4.84 5.80
C GLY A 22 11.12 3.53 5.37
N ALA A 23 10.29 3.55 4.33
CA ALA A 23 9.64 2.35 3.80
C ALA A 23 10.67 1.39 3.17
N MET A 24 11.62 1.93 2.42
CA MET A 24 12.67 1.14 1.80
C MET A 24 13.64 0.55 2.83
N ALA A 25 13.99 1.30 3.88
CA ALA A 25 14.82 0.81 4.97
C ALA A 25 14.13 -0.33 5.73
N GLU A 26 12.84 -0.20 6.01
CA GLU A 26 12.06 -1.24 6.67
C GLU A 26 11.92 -2.49 5.79
N TYR A 27 11.65 -2.32 4.50
CA TYR A 27 11.55 -3.42 3.55
C TYR A 27 12.88 -4.19 3.42
N ARG A 28 14.01 -3.47 3.42
CA ARG A 28 15.37 -4.05 3.46
C ARG A 28 15.62 -4.80 4.75
N ARG A 29 15.25 -4.23 5.90
CA ARG A 29 15.42 -4.87 7.23
C ARG A 29 14.70 -6.21 7.32
N LEU A 30 13.62 -6.37 6.58
CA LEU A 30 12.82 -7.59 6.49
C LEU A 30 13.33 -8.58 5.44
N ASP A 31 14.45 -8.29 4.79
CA ASP A 31 15.04 -9.11 3.71
C ASP A 31 14.10 -9.24 2.49
N TYR A 32 13.43 -8.14 2.13
CA TYR A 32 12.60 -8.01 0.93
C TYR A 32 11.57 -9.14 0.73
N PRO A 33 10.70 -9.42 1.70
CA PRO A 33 9.71 -10.48 1.55
C PRO A 33 8.80 -10.21 0.34
N PRO A 34 8.47 -11.23 -0.46
CA PRO A 34 7.49 -11.06 -1.53
C PRO A 34 6.15 -10.57 -0.98
N ILE A 35 5.59 -9.55 -1.61
CA ILE A 35 4.34 -8.91 -1.19
C ILE A 35 3.21 -9.34 -2.13
N PHE A 36 2.10 -9.81 -1.58
CA PHE A 36 0.91 -10.10 -2.34
C PHE A 36 0.30 -8.82 -2.92
N PHE A 37 -0.01 -8.86 -4.21
CA PHE A 37 -0.56 -7.75 -4.95
C PHE A 37 -1.89 -8.14 -5.60
N LEU A 38 -2.93 -7.39 -5.29
CA LEU A 38 -4.29 -7.60 -5.74
C LEU A 38 -4.70 -6.57 -6.80
N PRO A 39 -5.76 -6.80 -7.58
CA PRO A 39 -6.37 -5.77 -8.43
C PRO A 39 -6.74 -4.49 -7.66
N LEU A 40 -7.07 -4.60 -6.37
CA LEU A 40 -7.29 -3.46 -5.46
C LEU A 40 -6.05 -2.56 -5.38
N HIS A 41 -4.87 -3.14 -5.18
CA HIS A 41 -3.62 -2.39 -5.19
C HIS A 41 -3.34 -1.74 -6.53
N ALA A 42 -3.60 -2.46 -7.64
CA ALA A 42 -3.41 -1.92 -8.98
C ALA A 42 -4.24 -0.64 -9.20
N LEU A 43 -5.50 -0.66 -8.77
CA LEU A 43 -6.37 0.51 -8.83
C LEU A 43 -5.85 1.66 -7.97
N GLU A 44 -5.57 1.42 -6.69
CA GLU A 44 -5.20 2.47 -5.75
C GLU A 44 -3.82 3.06 -6.06
N VAL A 45 -2.81 2.23 -6.30
CA VAL A 45 -1.44 2.68 -6.58
C VAL A 45 -1.40 3.50 -7.87
N ARG A 46 -2.02 3.02 -8.95
CA ARG A 46 -2.09 3.77 -10.21
C ARG A 46 -2.86 5.07 -10.04
N ASN A 47 -4.02 5.02 -9.39
CA ASN A 47 -4.82 6.21 -9.14
C ASN A 47 -4.05 7.24 -8.31
N ALA A 48 -3.33 6.83 -7.26
CA ALA A 48 -2.55 7.75 -6.44
C ALA A 48 -1.39 8.39 -7.22
N ILE A 49 -0.68 7.64 -8.07
CA ILE A 49 0.36 8.19 -8.96
C ILE A 49 -0.24 9.25 -9.90
N LEU A 50 -1.40 8.95 -10.50
CA LEU A 50 -2.06 9.88 -11.43
C LEU A 50 -2.64 11.10 -10.71
N GLN A 51 -3.23 10.94 -9.53
CA GLN A 51 -3.72 12.05 -8.71
C GLN A 51 -2.57 12.97 -8.30
N ARG A 52 -1.42 12.43 -7.90
CA ARG A 52 -0.22 13.22 -7.62
C ARG A 52 0.17 14.06 -8.83
N ALA A 53 0.26 13.46 -10.01
CA ALA A 53 0.56 14.19 -11.25
C ALA A 53 -0.48 15.28 -11.57
N PHE A 54 -1.76 15.00 -11.33
CA PHE A 54 -2.84 15.99 -11.48
C PHE A 54 -2.63 17.19 -10.56
N HIS A 55 -2.38 16.97 -9.26
CA HIS A 55 -2.18 18.06 -8.30
C HIS A 55 -0.91 18.86 -8.60
N GLN A 56 0.20 18.20 -8.92
CA GLN A 56 1.45 18.88 -9.29
C GLN A 56 1.26 19.78 -10.52
N ARG A 57 0.56 19.31 -11.58
CA ARG A 57 0.32 20.10 -12.79
C ARG A 57 -0.51 21.37 -12.55
N ARG A 58 -1.28 21.44 -11.50
CA ARG A 58 -2.08 22.63 -11.16
C ARG A 58 -1.28 23.75 -10.50
N SER A 59 -0.14 23.41 -9.91
CA SER A 59 0.71 24.33 -9.16
C SER A 59 1.98 24.75 -9.87
N ILE A 60 2.21 24.31 -11.13
CA ILE A 60 3.45 24.51 -11.86
C ILE A 60 3.25 25.21 -13.20
N THR A 61 4.34 25.76 -13.73
CA THR A 61 4.41 26.38 -15.05
C THR A 61 4.38 25.34 -16.18
N SER A 62 4.14 25.80 -17.41
CA SER A 62 4.10 24.91 -18.58
C SER A 62 5.42 24.15 -18.83
N GLY A 63 6.57 24.75 -18.50
CA GLY A 63 7.88 24.11 -18.65
C GLY A 63 8.12 22.94 -17.70
N GLU A 64 7.52 22.97 -16.53
CA GLU A 64 7.67 21.93 -15.49
C GLU A 64 6.75 20.72 -15.72
N ARG A 65 5.72 20.85 -16.55
CA ARG A 65 4.74 19.77 -16.83
C ARG A 65 5.38 18.50 -17.37
N GLN A 66 6.45 18.66 -18.14
CA GLN A 66 7.19 17.52 -18.71
C GLN A 66 7.93 16.72 -17.62
N ASN A 67 8.40 17.39 -16.55
CA ASN A 67 9.02 16.71 -15.42
C ASN A 67 8.00 15.87 -14.65
N VAL A 68 6.78 16.39 -14.43
CA VAL A 68 5.69 15.64 -13.80
C VAL A 68 5.33 14.38 -14.58
N ALA A 69 5.29 14.47 -15.92
CA ALA A 69 5.03 13.30 -16.76
C ALA A 69 6.14 12.24 -16.59
N ARG A 70 7.42 12.67 -16.64
CA ARG A 70 8.55 11.75 -16.42
C ARG A 70 8.55 11.10 -15.04
N GLU A 71 8.22 11.83 -13.98
CA GLU A 71 8.09 11.26 -12.63
C GLU A 71 6.97 10.22 -12.55
N CYS A 72 5.85 10.48 -13.18
CA CYS A 72 4.73 9.55 -13.29
C CYS A 72 5.16 8.25 -14.02
N ASP A 73 5.78 8.38 -15.19
CA ASP A 73 6.27 7.25 -15.96
C ASP A 73 7.34 6.46 -15.21
N ALA A 74 8.24 7.14 -14.49
CA ALA A 74 9.26 6.52 -13.68
C ALA A 74 8.66 5.74 -12.49
N ALA A 75 7.60 6.25 -11.85
CA ALA A 75 6.90 5.53 -10.78
C ALA A 75 6.23 4.25 -11.30
N LEU A 76 5.56 4.33 -12.46
CA LEU A 76 4.96 3.16 -13.11
C LEU A 76 6.01 2.14 -13.56
N ALA A 77 7.14 2.58 -14.07
CA ALA A 77 8.26 1.71 -14.45
C ALA A 77 8.87 1.00 -13.23
N ARG A 78 9.00 1.70 -12.07
CA ARG A 78 9.44 1.08 -10.82
C ARG A 78 8.45 0.03 -10.34
N LEU A 79 7.14 0.31 -10.41
CA LEU A 79 6.11 -0.68 -10.08
C LEU A 79 6.29 -1.95 -10.93
N GLN A 80 6.45 -1.81 -12.24
CA GLN A 80 6.69 -2.93 -13.14
C GLN A 80 7.98 -3.69 -12.80
N HIS A 81 9.03 -2.99 -12.38
CA HIS A 81 10.29 -3.59 -11.98
C HIS A 81 10.13 -4.50 -10.73
N TYR A 82 9.29 -4.10 -9.76
CA TYR A 82 8.99 -4.95 -8.59
C TYR A 82 8.32 -6.27 -8.99
N PHE A 83 7.43 -6.27 -10.00
CA PHE A 83 6.86 -7.51 -10.57
C PHE A 83 7.93 -8.37 -11.24
N THR A 84 8.76 -7.77 -12.09
CA THR A 84 9.83 -8.48 -12.79
C THR A 84 10.78 -9.19 -11.81
N ARG A 85 11.04 -8.57 -10.67
CA ARG A 85 11.87 -9.13 -9.61
C ARG A 85 11.13 -10.05 -8.65
N ARG A 86 9.86 -10.30 -8.86
CA ARG A 86 8.99 -11.08 -7.97
C ARG A 86 8.92 -10.54 -6.53
N ALA A 87 9.19 -9.26 -6.35
CA ALA A 87 8.99 -8.57 -5.09
C ALA A 87 7.50 -8.25 -4.86
N LEU A 88 6.74 -8.05 -5.95
CA LEU A 88 5.29 -8.05 -5.95
C LEU A 88 4.79 -9.29 -6.67
N LEU A 89 3.86 -10.00 -6.07
CA LEU A 89 3.27 -11.22 -6.60
C LEU A 89 1.78 -10.98 -6.90
N ASP A 90 1.40 -11.04 -8.16
CA ASP A 90 -0.01 -11.04 -8.52
C ASP A 90 -0.70 -12.25 -7.90
N VAL A 91 -1.74 -11.98 -7.12
CA VAL A 91 -2.58 -13.01 -6.50
C VAL A 91 -4.05 -12.72 -6.74
N THR A 92 -4.82 -13.76 -6.89
CA THR A 92 -6.27 -13.66 -7.00
C THR A 92 -6.90 -13.87 -5.65
N LEU A 93 -7.89 -13.05 -5.31
CA LEU A 93 -8.68 -13.17 -4.10
C LEU A 93 -10.16 -12.99 -4.45
N GLU A 94 -11.00 -13.88 -3.96
CA GLU A 94 -12.44 -13.66 -3.99
C GLU A 94 -12.79 -12.52 -3.04
N MET A 95 -13.34 -11.44 -3.60
CA MET A 95 -13.55 -10.20 -2.83
C MET A 95 -14.74 -10.27 -1.88
N GLU A 96 -15.73 -11.11 -2.17
CA GLU A 96 -16.93 -11.22 -1.34
C GLU A 96 -16.62 -11.66 0.09
N PRO A 97 -15.85 -12.73 0.36
CA PRO A 97 -15.41 -13.08 1.70
C PRO A 97 -14.57 -12.01 2.38
N ALA A 98 -13.70 -11.32 1.63
CA ALA A 98 -12.90 -10.23 2.18
C ALA A 98 -13.76 -9.03 2.59
N ILE A 99 -14.76 -8.66 1.79
CA ILE A 99 -15.72 -7.60 2.11
C ILE A 99 -16.55 -7.97 3.35
N ALA A 100 -17.05 -9.22 3.42
CA ALA A 100 -17.77 -9.71 4.59
C ALA A 100 -16.92 -9.66 5.85
N ARG A 101 -15.63 -9.99 5.76
CA ARG A 101 -14.67 -9.85 6.85
C ARG A 101 -14.45 -8.39 7.22
N ALA A 102 -14.27 -7.50 6.24
CA ALA A 102 -14.10 -6.06 6.47
C ALA A 102 -15.31 -5.45 7.20
N ALA A 103 -16.53 -5.90 6.90
CA ALA A 103 -17.74 -5.47 7.62
C ALA A 103 -17.70 -5.89 9.10
N LYS A 104 -17.20 -7.09 9.43
CA LYS A 104 -17.01 -7.52 10.83
C LYS A 104 -15.94 -6.68 11.53
N LEU A 105 -14.82 -6.39 10.86
CA LEU A 105 -13.77 -5.51 11.37
C LEU A 105 -14.30 -4.10 11.61
N SER A 106 -15.17 -3.59 10.74
CA SER A 106 -15.82 -2.30 10.90
C SER A 106 -16.63 -2.24 12.19
N ALA A 107 -17.49 -3.23 12.42
CA ALA A 107 -18.31 -3.30 13.62
C ALA A 107 -17.48 -3.36 14.92
N ALA A 108 -16.31 -4.02 14.86
CA ALA A 108 -15.45 -4.20 16.04
C ALA A 108 -14.52 -3.01 16.32
N HIS A 109 -14.08 -2.28 15.28
CA HIS A 109 -12.94 -1.37 15.42
C HIS A 109 -13.17 0.06 14.95
N THR A 110 -14.15 0.34 14.06
CA THR A 110 -14.25 1.66 13.41
C THR A 110 -14.53 2.76 14.43
N GLU A 111 -15.43 2.54 15.38
CA GLU A 111 -15.75 3.55 16.39
C GLU A 111 -14.52 3.94 17.25
N ARG A 112 -13.66 2.97 17.55
CA ARG A 112 -12.47 3.19 18.37
C ARG A 112 -11.26 3.72 17.58
N LEU A 113 -11.05 3.26 16.35
CA LEU A 113 -9.84 3.57 15.56
C LEU A 113 -10.07 4.60 14.46
N GLY A 114 -11.31 4.92 14.11
CA GLY A 114 -11.63 5.78 12.99
C GLY A 114 -11.16 5.22 11.64
N ALA A 115 -11.12 3.88 11.50
CA ALA A 115 -10.67 3.21 10.28
C ALA A 115 -11.64 3.47 9.12
N ARG A 116 -11.11 3.77 7.94
CA ARG A 116 -11.90 3.95 6.72
C ARG A 116 -12.19 2.59 6.10
N ALA A 117 -13.24 2.51 5.28
CA ALA A 117 -13.66 1.26 4.63
C ALA A 117 -12.51 0.58 3.86
N ILE A 118 -11.68 1.36 3.17
CA ILE A 118 -10.55 0.82 2.41
C ILE A 118 -9.44 0.27 3.33
N ASP A 119 -9.21 0.91 4.49
CA ASP A 119 -8.24 0.45 5.49
C ASP A 119 -8.66 -0.91 6.06
N LEU A 120 -9.97 -1.06 6.36
CA LEU A 120 -10.58 -2.31 6.80
C LEU A 120 -10.46 -3.40 5.74
N LEU A 121 -10.67 -3.03 4.47
CA LEU A 121 -10.61 -3.98 3.35
C LEU A 121 -9.18 -4.51 3.15
N HIS A 122 -8.15 -3.67 3.26
CA HIS A 122 -6.75 -4.13 3.19
C HIS A 122 -6.43 -5.14 4.29
N VAL A 123 -6.80 -4.85 5.53
CA VAL A 123 -6.56 -5.79 6.64
C VAL A 123 -7.36 -7.08 6.45
N ALA A 124 -8.61 -6.98 5.98
CA ALA A 124 -9.43 -8.15 5.67
C ALA A 124 -8.83 -9.01 4.54
N CYS A 125 -8.31 -8.39 3.48
CA CYS A 125 -7.60 -9.10 2.42
C CYS A 125 -6.36 -9.82 2.95
N ALA A 126 -5.54 -9.15 3.77
CA ALA A 126 -4.37 -9.76 4.38
C ALA A 126 -4.72 -10.99 5.22
N LEU A 127 -5.77 -10.90 6.04
CA LEU A 127 -6.27 -12.01 6.85
C LEU A 127 -6.84 -13.15 5.99
N THR A 128 -7.52 -12.83 4.91
CA THR A 128 -8.12 -13.83 4.01
C THR A 128 -7.05 -14.56 3.20
N LEU A 129 -5.96 -13.88 2.86
CA LEU A 129 -4.77 -14.48 2.23
C LEU A 129 -3.85 -15.18 3.23
N GLU A 130 -4.23 -15.23 4.51
CA GLU A 130 -3.41 -15.80 5.59
C GLU A 130 -1.99 -15.23 5.61
N SER A 131 -1.88 -13.92 5.43
CA SER A 131 -0.61 -13.23 5.49
C SER A 131 -0.04 -13.24 6.91
N GLU A 132 1.27 -13.44 7.03
CA GLU A 132 1.96 -13.47 8.31
C GLU A 132 2.45 -12.08 8.73
N LEU A 133 2.65 -11.20 7.73
CA LEU A 133 3.21 -9.87 7.90
C LEU A 133 2.35 -8.84 7.15
N PHE A 134 2.03 -7.75 7.83
CA PHE A 134 1.33 -6.59 7.27
C PHE A 134 2.27 -5.37 7.25
N LEU A 135 2.50 -4.82 6.06
CA LEU A 135 3.34 -3.65 5.83
C LEU A 135 2.45 -2.43 5.59
N THR A 136 2.68 -1.35 6.31
CA THR A 136 1.88 -0.13 6.16
C THR A 136 2.68 1.12 6.49
N ALA A 137 2.26 2.24 5.92
CA ALA A 137 2.71 3.57 6.30
C ALA A 137 1.62 4.36 7.06
N ASP A 138 0.47 3.75 7.35
CA ASP A 138 -0.65 4.36 8.08
C ASP A 138 -0.75 3.78 9.50
N MET A 139 -0.78 4.68 10.50
CA MET A 139 -0.83 4.28 11.91
C MET A 139 -2.14 3.58 12.29
N ARG A 140 -3.27 3.99 11.71
CA ARG A 140 -4.57 3.37 11.98
C ARG A 140 -4.64 1.95 11.44
N GLN A 141 -4.13 1.74 10.23
CA GLN A 141 -4.01 0.40 9.66
C GLN A 141 -3.04 -0.48 10.47
N ALA A 142 -1.92 0.08 10.94
CA ALA A 142 -0.99 -0.64 11.80
C ALA A 142 -1.66 -1.09 13.11
N GLN A 143 -2.45 -0.22 13.73
CA GLN A 143 -3.20 -0.55 14.96
C GLN A 143 -4.27 -1.60 14.71
N LEU A 144 -5.03 -1.47 13.62
CA LEU A 144 -6.05 -2.43 13.22
C LEU A 144 -5.45 -3.82 12.95
N ALA A 145 -4.41 -3.88 12.13
CA ALA A 145 -3.75 -5.14 11.80
C ALA A 145 -3.16 -5.85 13.04
N LYS A 146 -2.58 -5.09 13.98
CA LYS A 146 -2.11 -5.63 15.25
C LYS A 146 -3.25 -6.16 16.11
N ALA A 147 -4.38 -5.46 16.17
CA ALA A 147 -5.56 -5.89 16.95
C ALA A 147 -6.11 -7.22 16.42
N GLU A 148 -5.94 -7.50 15.12
CA GLU A 148 -6.33 -8.74 14.45
C GLU A 148 -5.22 -9.83 14.45
N GLY A 149 -4.13 -9.60 15.18
CA GLY A 149 -3.08 -10.60 15.39
C GLY A 149 -2.02 -10.69 14.27
N LEU A 150 -2.03 -9.79 13.30
CA LEU A 150 -0.99 -9.75 12.27
C LEU A 150 0.32 -9.17 12.84
N LYS A 151 1.46 -9.73 12.44
CA LYS A 151 2.74 -9.03 12.61
C LYS A 151 2.74 -7.79 11.74
N VAL A 152 3.13 -6.66 12.29
CA VAL A 152 3.10 -5.39 11.56
C VAL A 152 4.49 -4.79 11.51
N ALA A 153 4.92 -4.42 10.33
CA ALA A 153 6.05 -3.55 10.10
C ALA A 153 5.55 -2.23 9.51
N SER A 154 5.91 -1.13 10.13
CA SER A 154 5.41 0.19 9.75
C SER A 154 6.54 1.15 9.41
N ALA A 155 6.44 1.79 8.26
CA ALA A 155 7.33 2.86 7.81
C ALA A 155 6.76 4.24 8.18
N ILE A 156 6.34 4.39 9.43
CA ILE A 156 5.81 5.65 9.95
C ILE A 156 7.01 6.50 10.35
N SER A 157 7.22 7.62 9.67
CA SER A 157 8.16 8.66 10.10
C SER A 157 7.71 9.21 11.48
N LYS A 158 8.64 9.26 12.42
CA LYS A 158 8.42 9.89 13.72
C LYS A 158 8.27 11.41 13.56
#